data_571d8fe0517b658952eda3b101161021
#
_entry.id   571d8fe0517b658952eda3b101161021
#
_cell.length_a   1.000
_cell.length_b   1.000
_cell.length_c   1.000
_cell.angle_alpha   90.00
_cell.angle_beta   90.00
_cell.angle_gamma   90.00
#
_symmetry.space_group_name_H-M   'P 1'
#
loop_
_entity.id
_entity.type
_entity.pdbx_description
1 polymer ?
#
loop_
_entity_poly.entity_id
_entity_poly.type
_entity_poly.pdbx_seq_one_letter_code
_entity_poly.pdbx_strand_id
1 'polypeptide(L)'
;MKVAIVAAALTSLLAIPVFADQPGPGWCSPPGLERIIQKQGYHLTKVEADDGHWEGEMTKAGKLYEFHADPRTGRLIKIELKHGDHH
;
A
#
# COMPACT_ATOMS: atom_id res chain seq x y z
N MET A 1 -31.57 11.92 20.73
CA MET A 1 -30.29 12.29 21.07
C MET A 1 -29.35 11.12 21.02
N LYS A 2 -29.79 10.04 21.35
CA LYS A 2 -28.96 8.89 21.31
C LYS A 2 -28.60 8.54 19.91
N VAL A 3 -29.35 8.97 19.04
CA VAL A 3 -29.12 8.67 17.64
C VAL A 3 -27.78 9.08 17.14
N ALA A 4 -27.32 10.15 17.69
CA ALA A 4 -26.03 10.66 17.24
C ALA A 4 -24.93 9.63 17.40
N ILE A 5 -25.07 8.82 18.38
CA ILE A 5 -24.07 7.83 18.65
C ILE A 5 -23.99 6.82 17.55
N VAL A 6 -25.14 6.44 17.07
CA VAL A 6 -25.19 5.45 16.02
C VAL A 6 -24.52 5.99 14.76
N ALA A 7 -24.75 7.24 14.51
CA ALA A 7 -24.16 7.84 13.33
C ALA A 7 -22.65 7.75 13.38
N ALA A 8 -22.12 7.96 14.53
CA ALA A 8 -20.67 7.89 14.70
C ALA A 8 -20.15 6.53 14.34
N ALA A 9 -20.86 5.52 14.74
CA ALA A 9 -20.41 4.17 14.46
C ALA A 9 -20.38 3.92 12.97
N LEU A 10 -21.37 4.39 12.28
CA LEU A 10 -21.40 4.20 10.84
C LEU A 10 -20.25 4.90 10.17
N THR A 11 -19.93 6.06 10.68
CA THR A 11 -18.86 6.82 10.11
C THR A 11 -17.56 6.05 10.15
N SER A 12 -17.31 5.36 11.22
CA SER A 12 -16.05 4.67 11.33
C SER A 12 -15.97 3.54 10.30
N LEU A 13 -17.07 2.97 9.91
CA LEU A 13 -17.05 1.95 8.87
C LEU A 13 -16.62 2.52 7.55
N LEU A 14 -17.00 3.75 7.30
CA LEU A 14 -16.65 4.37 6.04
C LEU A 14 -15.17 4.64 5.91
N ALA A 15 -14.49 4.64 7.03
CA ALA A 15 -13.05 4.91 7.00
C ALA A 15 -12.24 3.70 6.56
N ILE A 16 -12.87 2.56 6.45
CA ILE A 16 -12.15 1.36 6.07
C ILE A 16 -11.87 1.39 4.57
N PRO A 17 -10.61 1.28 4.19
CA PRO A 17 -10.27 1.30 2.77
C PRO A 17 -10.83 0.08 2.07
N VAL A 18 -11.11 0.26 0.81
CA VAL A 18 -11.62 -0.82 -0.02
C VAL A 18 -10.56 -1.17 -1.04
N PHE A 19 -10.12 -2.41 -1.04
CA PHE A 19 -9.18 -2.87 -2.04
C PHE A 19 -9.93 -3.46 -3.21
N ALA A 20 -9.39 -3.31 -4.40
CA ALA A 20 -9.96 -3.95 -5.57
C ALA A 20 -9.93 -5.45 -5.38
N ASP A 21 -8.86 -5.93 -4.76
CA ASP A 21 -8.69 -7.33 -4.46
C ASP A 21 -8.32 -7.49 -3.00
N GLN A 22 -8.41 -8.70 -2.51
CA GLN A 22 -8.06 -9.02 -1.15
C GLN A 22 -6.74 -9.76 -1.13
N PRO A 23 -5.88 -9.50 -0.13
CA PRO A 23 -4.68 -10.31 0.03
C PRO A 23 -5.08 -11.76 0.23
N GLY A 24 -4.33 -12.65 -0.37
CA GLY A 24 -4.59 -14.06 -0.25
C GLY A 24 -3.83 -14.70 0.89
N PRO A 25 -4.09 -15.98 1.14
CA PRO A 25 -3.35 -16.68 2.18
C PRO A 25 -1.88 -16.80 1.79
N GLY A 26 -1.01 -16.65 2.77
CA GLY A 26 0.41 -16.74 2.51
C GLY A 26 1.06 -15.49 1.98
N TRP A 27 0.30 -14.42 1.81
CA TRP A 27 0.88 -13.15 1.39
C TRP A 27 1.65 -12.53 2.55
N CYS A 28 2.74 -11.86 2.25
CA CYS A 28 3.43 -11.14 3.29
C CYS A 28 2.56 -9.95 3.72
N SER A 29 2.73 -9.54 4.97
CA SER A 29 1.92 -8.45 5.50
C SER A 29 2.44 -7.11 4.98
N PRO A 30 1.61 -6.07 5.01
CA PRO A 30 2.09 -4.74 4.66
C PRO A 30 3.31 -4.30 5.46
N PRO A 31 3.38 -4.51 6.79
CA PRO A 31 4.60 -4.18 7.51
C PRO A 31 5.81 -4.99 7.04
N GLY A 32 5.60 -6.24 6.67
CA GLY A 32 6.69 -7.04 6.14
C GLY A 32 7.18 -6.52 4.81
N LEU A 33 6.24 -6.13 3.96
CA LEU A 33 6.58 -5.55 2.68
C LEU A 33 7.33 -4.25 2.88
N GLU A 34 6.89 -3.45 3.83
CA GLU A 34 7.56 -2.18 4.11
C GLU A 34 9.01 -2.39 4.49
N ARG A 35 9.30 -3.40 5.32
CA ARG A 35 10.66 -3.67 5.71
C ARG A 35 11.53 -4.04 4.51
N ILE A 36 10.97 -4.82 3.60
CA ILE A 36 11.70 -5.23 2.42
C ILE A 36 12.01 -4.03 1.54
N ILE A 37 11.02 -3.17 1.37
CA ILE A 37 11.18 -1.98 0.56
C ILE A 37 12.19 -1.02 1.18
N GLN A 38 12.16 -0.88 2.52
CA GLN A 38 13.10 -0.03 3.22
C GLN A 38 14.53 -0.53 3.05
N LYS A 39 14.73 -1.82 3.03
CA LYS A 39 16.07 -2.37 2.85
C LYS A 39 16.66 -1.98 1.51
N GLN A 40 15.82 -1.68 0.56
CA GLN A 40 16.29 -1.27 -0.75
C GLN A 40 16.39 0.23 -0.89
N GLY A 41 16.17 0.95 0.20
CA GLY A 41 16.36 2.39 0.21
C GLY A 41 15.13 3.19 -0.11
N TYR A 42 13.99 2.56 -0.23
CA TYR A 42 12.76 3.26 -0.54
C TYR A 42 11.92 3.46 0.72
N HIS A 43 11.03 4.42 0.65
CA HIS A 43 10.06 4.67 1.70
C HIS A 43 8.66 4.37 1.16
N LEU A 44 8.00 3.39 1.74
CA LEU A 44 6.68 2.99 1.30
C LEU A 44 5.64 4.03 1.70
N THR A 45 4.85 4.50 0.75
CA THR A 45 3.82 5.50 1.03
C THR A 45 2.42 5.01 0.76
N LYS A 46 2.27 3.97 -0.06
CA LYS A 46 0.96 3.45 -0.37
C LYS A 46 1.08 1.99 -0.77
N VAL A 47 0.15 1.16 -0.30
CA VAL A 47 0.14 -0.24 -0.66
C VAL A 47 -1.29 -0.73 -0.75
N GLU A 48 -1.55 -1.57 -1.73
CA GLU A 48 -2.85 -2.19 -1.88
C GLU A 48 -2.70 -3.51 -2.62
N ALA A 49 -3.65 -4.40 -2.41
CA ALA A 49 -3.70 -5.67 -3.11
C ALA A 49 -4.43 -5.45 -4.43
N ASP A 50 -3.83 -5.90 -5.51
CA ASP A 50 -4.44 -5.71 -6.81
C ASP A 50 -3.98 -6.80 -7.76
N ASP A 51 -4.94 -7.47 -8.39
CA ASP A 51 -4.63 -8.42 -9.44
C ASP A 51 -3.59 -9.47 -9.04
N GLY A 52 -3.72 -10.00 -7.83
CA GLY A 52 -2.87 -11.09 -7.40
C GLY A 52 -1.49 -10.71 -6.90
N HIS A 53 -1.25 -9.43 -6.66
CA HIS A 53 0.05 -9.01 -6.15
C HIS A 53 -0.10 -7.73 -5.34
N TRP A 54 0.99 -7.34 -4.66
CA TRP A 54 1.03 -6.06 -3.98
C TRP A 54 1.42 -4.99 -4.97
N GLU A 55 0.77 -3.84 -4.89
CA GLU A 55 1.21 -2.70 -5.66
C GLU A 55 1.03 -1.43 -4.83
N GLY A 56 1.73 -0.38 -5.21
CA GLY A 56 1.63 0.85 -4.46
C GLY A 56 2.64 1.86 -4.93
N GLU A 57 2.98 2.75 -3.99
CA GLU A 57 3.90 3.83 -4.29
C GLU A 57 4.97 3.91 -3.21
N MET A 58 6.13 4.37 -3.61
CA MET A 58 7.26 4.51 -2.71
C MET A 58 8.15 5.63 -3.20
N THR A 59 8.92 6.21 -2.29
CA THR A 59 9.77 7.35 -2.65
C THR A 59 11.22 7.02 -2.36
N LYS A 60 12.09 7.68 -3.08
CA LYS A 60 13.52 7.60 -2.85
C LYS A 60 14.17 8.82 -3.47
N ALA A 61 14.98 9.51 -2.67
CA ALA A 61 15.72 10.68 -3.14
C ALA A 61 14.82 11.71 -3.82
N GLY A 62 13.66 11.95 -3.23
CA GLY A 62 12.75 12.97 -3.74
C GLY A 62 11.94 12.55 -4.94
N LYS A 63 12.01 11.29 -5.32
CA LYS A 63 11.28 10.80 -6.49
C LYS A 63 10.20 9.83 -6.06
N LEU A 64 9.11 9.83 -6.81
CA LEU A 64 7.98 8.97 -6.54
C LEU A 64 7.95 7.83 -7.56
N TYR A 65 7.85 6.62 -7.05
CA TYR A 65 7.82 5.43 -7.89
C TYR A 65 6.56 4.63 -7.63
N GLU A 66 6.10 3.97 -8.66
CA GLU A 66 5.05 3.00 -8.55
C GLU A 66 5.70 1.63 -8.58
N PHE A 67 5.19 0.68 -7.81
CA PHE A 67 5.81 -0.64 -7.77
C PHE A 67 4.78 -1.75 -7.77
N HIS A 68 5.23 -2.92 -8.18
CA HIS A 68 4.51 -4.18 -8.01
C HIS A 68 5.46 -5.11 -7.28
N ALA A 69 4.94 -5.88 -6.35
CA ALA A 69 5.76 -6.78 -5.57
C ALA A 69 5.10 -8.15 -5.47
N ASP A 70 5.96 -9.15 -5.42
CA ASP A 70 5.52 -10.52 -5.24
C ASP A 70 4.75 -10.62 -3.93
N PRO A 71 3.54 -11.18 -3.95
CA PRO A 71 2.72 -11.16 -2.74
C PRO A 71 3.26 -12.00 -1.60
N ARG A 72 4.02 -13.03 -1.89
CA ARG A 72 4.52 -13.89 -0.83
C ARG A 72 5.86 -13.45 -0.30
N THR A 73 6.77 -13.09 -1.18
CA THR A 73 8.11 -12.73 -0.79
C THR A 73 8.31 -11.24 -0.59
N GLY A 74 7.43 -10.43 -1.16
CA GLY A 74 7.61 -8.98 -1.10
C GLY A 74 8.65 -8.47 -2.07
N ARG A 75 9.17 -9.33 -2.91
CA ARG A 75 10.21 -8.92 -3.84
C ARG A 75 9.63 -7.99 -4.91
N LEU A 76 10.33 -6.89 -5.15
CA LEU A 76 9.88 -5.94 -6.17
C LEU A 76 10.07 -6.56 -7.55
N ILE A 77 8.99 -6.62 -8.31
CA ILE A 77 9.01 -7.18 -9.65
C ILE A 77 8.84 -6.12 -10.72
N LYS A 78 8.38 -4.95 -10.34
CA LYS A 78 8.26 -3.85 -11.27
C LYS A 78 8.41 -2.54 -10.50
N ILE A 79 9.22 -1.65 -11.04
CA ILE A 79 9.41 -0.33 -10.45
C ILE A 79 9.35 0.68 -11.60
N GLU A 80 8.50 1.67 -11.44
CA GLU A 80 8.31 2.65 -12.48
C GLU A 80 8.31 4.05 -11.89
N LEU A 81 9.14 4.91 -12.42
CA LEU A 81 9.21 6.29 -11.96
C LEU A 81 7.95 7.03 -12.38
N LYS A 82 7.28 7.64 -11.41
CA LYS A 82 6.08 8.44 -11.71
C LYS A 82 6.42 9.92 -11.73
N HIS A 83 7.16 10.35 -10.74
CA HIS A 83 7.52 11.76 -10.63
C HIS A 83 8.92 11.89 -10.15
N GLY A 84 9.68 12.74 -10.81
CA GLY A 84 10.99 13.13 -10.34
C GLY A 84 10.90 14.54 -9.78
N ASP A 85 12.01 14.99 -9.26
CA ASP A 85 12.08 16.33 -8.69
C ASP A 85 12.74 17.30 -9.66
N HIS A 86 12.46 17.11 -10.90
CA HIS A 86 13.18 17.81 -11.94
C HIS A 86 12.73 19.23 -12.17
N HIS A 87 11.77 19.66 -11.45
CA HIS A 87 11.39 21.07 -11.66
C HIS A 87 11.17 21.82 -10.37
#